data_2e071d49439e963b0a01534b6e667bc5
#
_entry.id   2e071d49439e963b0a01534b6e667bc5
#
_cell.length_a   1.000
_cell.length_b   1.000
_cell.length_c   1.000
_cell.angle_alpha   90.00
_cell.angle_beta   90.00
_cell.angle_gamma   90.00
#
_symmetry.space_group_name_H-M   'P 1'
#
loop_
_entity.id
_entity.type
_entity.pdbx_description
1 polymer ?
#
loop_
_entity_poly.entity_id
_entity_poly.type
_entity_poly.pdbx_seq_one_letter_code
_entity_poly.pdbx_strand_id
1 'polypeptide(L)'
;MTKGEAYLRAWKLGFKGDFSEINEIYHPEYSAIDDATGVKVDLNMDKTIGSELGKSMIIGPQTILFEDENKVKIQTFDKYKDADIFQITTTEITYRDGKIVTQKTVAEELDYDPSEGQDWNWEDYR
;
A
#
# COMPACT_ATOMS: atom_id res chain seq x y z
N MET A 1 0.01 -16.83 8.63
CA MET A 1 -0.05 -15.43 8.14
C MET A 1 -1.26 -15.28 7.24
N THR A 2 -2.09 -14.26 7.48
CA THR A 2 -3.25 -13.99 6.63
C THR A 2 -2.82 -13.37 5.30
N LYS A 3 -3.75 -13.30 4.34
CA LYS A 3 -3.48 -12.63 3.04
C LYS A 3 -3.11 -11.17 3.22
N GLY A 4 -3.83 -10.46 4.12
CA GLY A 4 -3.54 -9.06 4.41
C GLY A 4 -2.17 -8.87 5.04
N GLU A 5 -1.79 -9.72 5.99
CA GLU A 5 -0.47 -9.68 6.60
C GLU A 5 0.64 -9.96 5.58
N ALA A 6 0.41 -10.93 4.69
CA ALA A 6 1.37 -11.25 3.63
C ALA A 6 1.56 -10.07 2.65
N TYR A 7 0.47 -9.38 2.33
CA TYR A 7 0.51 -8.16 1.49
C TYR A 7 1.32 -7.05 2.17
N LEU A 8 1.02 -6.76 3.43
CA LEU A 8 1.73 -5.72 4.18
C LEU A 8 3.23 -6.00 4.29
N ARG A 9 3.58 -7.24 4.58
CA ARG A 9 4.98 -7.66 4.67
C ARG A 9 5.69 -7.55 3.32
N ALA A 10 5.06 -8.03 2.26
CA ALA A 10 5.64 -8.01 0.92
C ALA A 10 5.93 -6.57 0.46
N TRP A 11 5.00 -5.65 0.68
CA TRP A 11 5.20 -4.25 0.29
C TRP A 11 6.14 -3.49 1.21
N LYS A 12 6.24 -3.86 2.48
CA LYS A 12 7.27 -3.29 3.35
C LYS A 12 8.68 -3.52 2.79
N LEU A 13 8.90 -4.72 2.24
CA LEU A 13 10.15 -5.04 1.53
C LEU A 13 10.20 -4.34 0.16
N GLY A 14 9.08 -4.30 -0.55
CA GLY A 14 8.98 -3.70 -1.87
C GLY A 14 9.28 -2.20 -1.90
N PHE A 15 8.86 -1.46 -0.88
CA PHE A 15 9.20 -0.04 -0.74
C PHE A 15 10.70 0.20 -0.59
N LYS A 16 11.44 -0.82 -0.21
CA LYS A 16 12.90 -0.80 -0.09
C LYS A 16 13.60 -1.39 -1.31
N GLY A 17 12.84 -1.82 -2.32
CA GLY A 17 13.36 -2.39 -3.56
C GLY A 17 13.51 -3.91 -3.57
N ASP A 18 13.09 -4.61 -2.52
CA ASP A 18 13.07 -6.07 -2.48
C ASP A 18 11.69 -6.58 -2.89
N PHE A 19 11.60 -7.16 -4.09
CA PHE A 19 10.34 -7.62 -4.66
C PHE A 19 10.13 -9.13 -4.58
N SER A 20 10.99 -9.86 -3.85
CA SER A 20 10.93 -11.32 -3.81
C SER A 20 9.57 -11.85 -3.31
N GLU A 21 9.02 -11.28 -2.24
CA GLU A 21 7.71 -11.69 -1.72
C GLU A 21 6.57 -11.16 -2.57
N ILE A 22 6.69 -9.96 -3.14
CA ILE A 22 5.70 -9.41 -4.07
C ILE A 22 5.49 -10.36 -5.25
N ASN A 23 6.58 -10.87 -5.81
CA ASN A 23 6.49 -11.79 -6.97
C ASN A 23 5.71 -13.07 -6.64
N GLU A 24 5.65 -13.47 -5.37
CA GLU A 24 4.96 -14.68 -4.96
C GLU A 24 3.45 -14.50 -4.75
N ILE A 25 2.99 -13.28 -4.42
CA ILE A 25 1.60 -13.05 -4.02
C ILE A 25 0.69 -12.53 -5.14
N TYR A 26 1.26 -12.11 -6.28
CA TYR A 26 0.50 -11.55 -7.40
C TYR A 26 0.23 -12.60 -8.48
N HIS A 27 -1.02 -12.56 -8.98
CA HIS A 27 -1.44 -13.42 -10.09
C HIS A 27 -0.77 -12.96 -11.39
N PRO A 28 -0.42 -13.89 -12.33
CA PRO A 28 0.16 -13.52 -13.61
C PRO A 28 -0.69 -12.55 -14.44
N GLU A 29 -2.02 -12.56 -14.23
CA GLU A 29 -2.96 -11.68 -14.93
C GLU A 29 -3.29 -10.40 -14.15
N TYR A 30 -2.50 -10.10 -13.12
CA TYR A 30 -2.74 -8.90 -12.31
C TYR A 30 -2.73 -7.63 -13.14
N SER A 31 -3.71 -6.76 -12.88
CA SER A 31 -3.69 -5.38 -13.36
C SER A 31 -4.46 -4.49 -12.39
N ALA A 32 -4.08 -3.22 -12.35
CA ALA A 32 -4.78 -2.20 -11.59
C ALA A 32 -5.12 -1.03 -12.50
N ILE A 33 -6.02 -0.16 -12.05
CA ILE A 33 -6.34 1.09 -12.73
C ILE A 33 -5.95 2.22 -11.81
N ASP A 34 -5.13 3.14 -12.31
CA ASP A 34 -4.82 4.38 -11.61
C ASP A 34 -6.07 5.28 -11.65
N ASP A 35 -6.67 5.54 -10.49
CA ASP A 35 -7.90 6.32 -10.40
C ASP A 35 -7.71 7.77 -10.87
N ALA A 36 -6.52 8.34 -10.71
CA ALA A 36 -6.25 9.71 -11.10
C ALA A 36 -6.18 9.89 -12.62
N THR A 37 -5.66 8.90 -13.34
CA THR A 37 -5.41 8.99 -14.79
C THR A 37 -6.30 8.06 -15.62
N GLY A 38 -6.92 7.06 -14.99
CA GLY A 38 -7.66 6.02 -15.70
C GLY A 38 -6.76 5.04 -16.45
N VAL A 39 -5.45 5.12 -16.27
CA VAL A 39 -4.49 4.27 -16.98
C VAL A 39 -4.36 2.92 -16.27
N LYS A 40 -4.36 1.85 -17.08
CA LYS A 40 -4.11 0.49 -16.58
C LYS A 40 -2.63 0.31 -16.29
N VAL A 41 -2.31 -0.20 -15.10
CA VAL A 41 -0.94 -0.46 -14.67
C VAL A 41 -0.74 -1.95 -14.41
N ASP A 42 0.44 -2.45 -14.76
CA ASP A 42 0.85 -3.82 -14.47
C ASP A 42 1.72 -3.88 -13.20
N LEU A 43 2.13 -5.08 -12.82
CA LEU A 43 2.91 -5.26 -11.61
C LEU A 43 4.27 -4.57 -11.68
N ASN A 44 4.92 -4.54 -12.85
CA ASN A 44 6.22 -3.88 -12.99
C ASN A 44 6.11 -2.37 -12.77
N MET A 45 5.02 -1.76 -13.24
CA MET A 45 4.75 -0.35 -12.99
C MET A 45 4.50 -0.10 -11.51
N ASP A 46 3.72 -0.96 -10.84
CA ASP A 46 3.47 -0.87 -9.40
C ASP A 46 4.76 -1.00 -8.60
N LYS A 47 5.66 -1.89 -8.98
CA LYS A 47 6.98 -2.02 -8.33
C LYS A 47 7.78 -0.73 -8.42
N THR A 48 7.79 -0.11 -9.59
CA THR A 48 8.50 1.16 -9.79
C THR A 48 7.88 2.27 -8.94
N ILE A 49 6.55 2.39 -8.97
CA ILE A 49 5.83 3.37 -8.17
C ILE A 49 6.09 3.16 -6.68
N GLY A 50 5.98 1.93 -6.18
CA GLY A 50 6.21 1.61 -4.78
C GLY A 50 7.65 1.91 -4.33
N SER A 51 8.63 1.58 -5.15
CA SER A 51 10.03 1.89 -4.87
C SER A 51 10.26 3.41 -4.76
N GLU A 52 9.66 4.21 -5.65
CA GLU A 52 9.75 5.66 -5.60
C GLU A 52 9.02 6.23 -4.37
N LEU A 53 7.84 5.71 -4.03
CA LEU A 53 7.11 6.11 -2.83
C LEU A 53 7.94 5.87 -1.57
N GLY A 54 8.62 4.75 -1.49
CA GLY A 54 9.49 4.42 -0.36
C GLY A 54 10.63 5.41 -0.15
N LYS A 55 11.05 6.10 -1.21
CA LYS A 55 12.10 7.13 -1.13
C LYS A 55 11.57 8.48 -0.66
N SER A 56 10.32 8.80 -0.98
CA SER A 56 9.75 10.14 -0.76
C SER A 56 8.77 10.22 0.41
N MET A 57 8.25 9.10 0.87
CA MET A 57 7.20 9.06 1.88
C MET A 57 7.57 8.15 3.06
N ILE A 58 7.02 8.49 4.22
CA ILE A 58 6.99 7.60 5.38
C ILE A 58 5.66 6.86 5.33
N ILE A 59 5.70 5.54 5.24
CA ILE A 59 4.52 4.69 5.29
C ILE A 59 4.25 4.38 6.77
N GLY A 60 3.24 5.01 7.31
CA GLY A 60 2.90 4.90 8.73
C GLY A 60 2.07 3.67 9.08
N PRO A 61 1.25 3.76 10.15
CA PRO A 61 0.45 2.62 10.60
C PRO A 61 -0.51 2.14 9.53
N GLN A 62 -0.60 0.82 9.39
CA GLN A 62 -1.49 0.15 8.43
C GLN A 62 -2.47 -0.74 9.19
N THR A 63 -3.76 -0.61 8.85
CA THR A 63 -4.84 -1.37 9.48
C THR A 63 -5.59 -2.16 8.43
N ILE A 64 -5.76 -3.46 8.69
CA ILE A 64 -6.62 -4.30 7.84
C ILE A 64 -8.06 -4.04 8.29
N LEU A 65 -8.84 -3.37 7.42
CA LEU A 65 -10.23 -3.01 7.72
C LEU A 65 -11.19 -4.17 7.45
N PHE A 66 -10.85 -5.02 6.49
CA PHE A 66 -11.68 -6.14 6.08
C PHE A 66 -10.82 -7.20 5.39
N GLU A 67 -11.17 -8.47 5.60
CA GLU A 67 -10.50 -9.59 4.94
C GLU A 67 -11.43 -10.80 4.84
N ASP A 68 -11.56 -11.35 3.63
CA ASP A 68 -12.17 -12.65 3.39
C ASP A 68 -11.35 -13.41 2.33
N GLU A 69 -11.87 -14.51 1.80
CA GLU A 69 -11.15 -15.33 0.81
C GLU A 69 -10.84 -14.58 -0.49
N ASN A 70 -11.65 -13.58 -0.84
CA ASN A 70 -11.60 -12.93 -2.14
C ASN A 70 -11.16 -11.47 -2.09
N LYS A 71 -11.17 -10.83 -0.93
CA LYS A 71 -10.91 -9.40 -0.81
C LYS A 71 -10.20 -9.06 0.51
N VAL A 72 -9.27 -8.10 0.42
CA VAL A 72 -8.66 -7.45 1.58
C VAL A 72 -8.77 -5.94 1.39
N LYS A 73 -9.10 -5.22 2.45
CA LYS A 73 -9.15 -3.76 2.46
C LYS A 73 -8.23 -3.23 3.55
N ILE A 74 -7.34 -2.33 3.18
CA ILE A 74 -6.30 -1.80 4.07
C ILE A 74 -6.35 -0.28 4.10
N GLN A 75 -6.18 0.30 5.29
CA GLN A 75 -6.03 1.73 5.49
C GLN A 75 -4.61 2.01 5.95
N THR A 76 -3.99 3.04 5.34
CA THR A 76 -2.61 3.44 5.65
C THR A 76 -2.56 4.94 5.89
N PHE A 77 -1.82 5.37 6.92
CA PHE A 77 -1.44 6.76 7.09
C PHE A 77 -0.06 6.98 6.50
N ASP A 78 0.09 8.01 5.69
CA ASP A 78 1.35 8.35 5.02
C ASP A 78 1.71 9.82 5.23
N LYS A 79 3.01 10.11 5.19
CA LYS A 79 3.53 11.47 5.29
C LYS A 79 4.68 11.62 4.30
N TYR A 80 4.80 12.77 3.64
CA TYR A 80 6.01 13.10 2.89
C TYR A 80 7.18 13.29 3.86
N LYS A 81 8.36 12.78 3.48
CA LYS A 81 9.55 12.85 4.36
C LYS A 81 9.99 14.26 4.69
N ASP A 82 9.87 15.17 3.71
CA ASP A 82 10.42 16.50 3.77
C ASP A 82 9.35 17.60 3.89
N ALA A 83 8.10 17.22 4.19
CA ALA A 83 7.01 18.18 4.30
C ALA A 83 5.94 17.70 5.27
N ASP A 84 5.22 18.64 5.87
CA ASP A 84 4.08 18.34 6.74
C ASP A 84 2.81 18.14 5.86
N ILE A 85 2.87 17.16 4.98
CA ILE A 85 1.76 16.76 4.14
C ILE A 85 1.38 15.33 4.50
N PHE A 86 0.16 15.15 4.98
CA PHE A 86 -0.35 13.90 5.52
C PHE A 86 -1.47 13.36 4.65
N GLN A 87 -1.51 12.04 4.50
CA GLN A 87 -2.52 11.36 3.70
C GLN A 87 -3.07 10.16 4.44
N ILE A 88 -4.33 9.83 4.11
CA ILE A 88 -4.92 8.52 4.41
C ILE A 88 -5.15 7.83 3.08
N THR A 89 -4.65 6.60 2.98
CA THR A 89 -4.74 5.79 1.77
C THR A 89 -5.56 4.55 2.05
N THR A 90 -6.54 4.25 1.19
CA THR A 90 -7.33 3.03 1.28
C THR A 90 -7.05 2.17 0.07
N THR A 91 -6.67 0.91 0.30
CA THR A 91 -6.36 -0.05 -0.76
C THR A 91 -7.33 -1.20 -0.69
N GLU A 92 -8.02 -1.48 -1.80
CA GLU A 92 -8.85 -2.67 -1.98
C GLU A 92 -8.13 -3.66 -2.89
N ILE A 93 -7.98 -4.89 -2.41
CA ILE A 93 -7.23 -5.95 -3.08
C ILE A 93 -8.18 -7.11 -3.34
N THR A 94 -8.27 -7.59 -4.58
CA THR A 94 -9.07 -8.78 -4.88
C THR A 94 -8.17 -9.94 -5.30
N TYR A 95 -8.60 -11.14 -4.95
CA TYR A 95 -7.84 -12.37 -5.11
C TYR A 95 -8.56 -13.33 -6.04
N ARG A 96 -7.79 -14.09 -6.82
CA ARG A 96 -8.25 -15.23 -7.60
C ARG A 96 -7.20 -16.32 -7.50
N ASP A 97 -7.64 -17.55 -7.18
CA ASP A 97 -6.73 -18.69 -6.98
C ASP A 97 -5.65 -18.42 -5.93
N GLY A 98 -6.02 -17.67 -4.88
CA GLY A 98 -5.12 -17.34 -3.79
C GLY A 98 -4.09 -16.25 -4.09
N LYS A 99 -4.14 -15.63 -5.26
CA LYS A 99 -3.22 -14.58 -5.68
C LYS A 99 -3.94 -13.28 -6.03
N ILE A 100 -3.24 -12.17 -5.88
CA ILE A 100 -3.81 -10.85 -6.14
C ILE A 100 -4.03 -10.67 -7.63
N VAL A 101 -5.27 -10.36 -8.03
CA VAL A 101 -5.64 -10.16 -9.43
C VAL A 101 -5.99 -8.72 -9.75
N THR A 102 -6.52 -7.96 -8.78
CA THR A 102 -6.74 -6.51 -8.94
C THR A 102 -6.41 -5.77 -7.65
N GLN A 103 -6.13 -4.49 -7.80
CA GLN A 103 -5.85 -3.61 -6.67
C GLN A 103 -6.31 -2.20 -7.02
N LYS A 104 -6.99 -1.55 -6.08
CA LYS A 104 -7.45 -0.18 -6.22
C LYS A 104 -7.01 0.61 -5.00
N THR A 105 -6.35 1.74 -5.22
CA THR A 105 -5.85 2.60 -4.16
C THR A 105 -6.41 4.01 -4.31
N VAL A 106 -6.97 4.55 -3.23
CA VAL A 106 -7.47 5.92 -3.16
C VAL A 106 -6.75 6.63 -2.03
N ALA A 107 -6.11 7.76 -2.34
CA ALA A 107 -5.42 8.59 -1.36
C ALA A 107 -6.18 9.89 -1.15
N GLU A 108 -6.32 10.31 0.11
CA GLU A 108 -6.92 11.57 0.49
C GLU A 108 -5.95 12.36 1.35
N GLU A 109 -5.72 13.63 1.02
CA GLU A 109 -4.91 14.51 1.85
C GLU A 109 -5.67 14.87 3.13
N LEU A 110 -4.96 14.85 4.26
CA LEU A 110 -5.51 15.24 5.55
C LEU A 110 -5.06 16.66 5.89
N ASP A 111 -5.93 17.42 6.55
CA ASP A 111 -5.63 18.76 7.02
C ASP A 111 -5.10 18.78 8.46
N TYR A 112 -4.67 17.63 8.97
CA TYR A 112 -4.13 17.46 10.32
C TYR A 112 -3.08 16.34 10.33
N ASP A 113 -2.23 16.33 11.35
CA ASP A 113 -1.26 15.25 11.59
C ASP A 113 -1.94 14.11 12.34
N PRO A 114 -2.13 12.93 11.72
CA PRO A 114 -2.83 11.81 12.36
C PRO A 114 -2.04 11.19 13.53
N SER A 115 -0.79 11.54 13.73
CA SER A 115 0.00 11.07 14.88
C SER A 115 -0.24 11.89 16.14
N GLU A 116 -0.82 13.08 16.04
CA GLU A 116 -1.07 13.94 17.20
C GLU A 116 -2.04 13.27 18.17
N GLY A 117 -1.63 13.24 19.45
CA GLY A 117 -2.44 12.63 20.50
C GLY A 117 -2.44 11.11 20.49
N GLN A 118 -1.63 10.49 19.65
CA GLN A 118 -1.51 9.04 19.54
C GLN A 118 -0.23 8.55 20.25
N ASP A 119 -0.10 7.23 20.38
CA ASP A 119 1.04 6.58 21.02
C ASP A 119 2.14 6.20 20.02
N TRP A 120 2.08 6.72 18.81
CA TRP A 120 3.08 6.50 17.76
C TRP A 120 3.51 7.83 17.13
N ASN A 121 4.67 7.83 16.49
CA ASN A 121 5.14 8.99 15.74
C ASN A 121 5.78 8.54 14.42
N TRP A 122 5.96 9.48 13.49
CA TRP A 122 6.46 9.18 12.15
C TRP A 122 7.87 8.61 12.13
N GLU A 123 8.69 8.97 13.11
CA GLU A 123 10.07 8.45 13.18
C GLU A 123 10.11 6.94 13.45
N ASP A 124 9.06 6.38 14.05
CA ASP A 124 8.95 4.94 14.28
C ASP A 124 8.85 4.15 12.97
N TYR A 125 8.50 4.81 11.86
CA TYR A 125 8.21 4.19 10.56
C TYR A 125 9.20 4.57 9.46
N ARG A 126 10.24 5.34 9.77
CA ARG A 126 11.26 5.71 8.79
C ARG A 126 12.10 4.53 8.30
#